data_325a5346a3143c844d7be91fed617a60
#
_entry.id   325a5346a3143c844d7be91fed617a60
#
_cell.length_a   1.000
_cell.length_b   1.000
_cell.length_c   1.000
_cell.angle_alpha   90.00
_cell.angle_beta   90.00
_cell.angle_gamma   90.00
#
_symmetry.space_group_name_H-M   'P 1'
#
loop_
_entity.id
_entity.type
_entity.pdbx_description
1 polymer ?
#
loop_
_entity_poly.entity_id
_entity_poly.type
_entity_poly.pdbx_seq_one_letter_code
_entity_poly.pdbx_strand_id
1 'polypeptide(L)'
;ARSMTLSGEHEPERVAGVGITSGWTSVMGVQPALGRSFDPSEERAGIESGVILVSHRLWESRFGGRPDLLGRSIRLDDGSYRVVGVMPPRFRFPYEADVWFPLAPDPSDGGSHVLAVFGRIAPGSDLGQVHRELEILASRLQAEHPETNAGFGLLAVPVRESLVQEDRGLILALIGAVAFLLLLTGVNVANVLVARFLARSQEIGISAALGASRSRQARQFVTETMVLFILGGAAAYLFTVWMADFLGVFIPEVLRQELPLGNVQAGPRVALFAFGLSVACGLAFGAAAAIQGSRADLVPLLQEGGRALAGRQRRRVQRVLVVSQISLALMLLVGASILVGNFVRLQTADLGFRAENLVTLRLNLDGSAYESPESGAGLIVDVQREVGRVPGVLDVG
;
A
#
# COMPACT_ATOMS: atom_id res chain seq x y z
N ALA A 1 -1.30 20.14 -0.39
CA ALA A 1 -2.25 19.78 -1.44
C ALA A 1 -3.59 20.46 -1.18
N ARG A 2 -4.25 20.91 -2.22
CA ARG A 2 -5.61 21.48 -2.15
C ARG A 2 -6.52 20.78 -3.18
N SER A 3 -7.81 20.67 -2.87
CA SER A 3 -8.79 20.16 -3.82
C SER A 3 -9.32 21.33 -4.63
N MET A 4 -9.31 21.24 -5.96
CA MET A 4 -9.76 22.27 -6.87
C MET A 4 -10.85 21.72 -7.78
N THR A 5 -11.73 22.60 -8.28
CA THR A 5 -12.81 22.21 -9.21
C THR A 5 -12.41 22.59 -10.64
N LEU A 6 -12.21 21.58 -11.48
CA LEU A 6 -12.00 21.81 -12.90
C LEU A 6 -13.35 22.06 -13.57
N SER A 7 -13.54 23.26 -14.07
CA SER A 7 -14.74 23.71 -14.77
C SER A 7 -14.46 23.86 -16.28
N GLY A 8 -15.47 23.67 -17.14
CA GLY A 8 -15.33 23.81 -18.58
C GLY A 8 -16.52 23.23 -19.36
N GLU A 9 -16.27 22.71 -20.58
CA GLU A 9 -17.30 22.16 -21.47
C GLU A 9 -18.01 20.91 -20.96
N HIS A 10 -17.50 20.29 -19.90
CA HIS A 10 -18.04 19.07 -19.31
C HIS A 10 -18.44 19.32 -17.86
N GLU A 11 -19.07 18.34 -17.20
CA GLU A 11 -19.44 18.42 -15.79
C GLU A 11 -18.21 18.77 -14.93
N PRO A 12 -18.39 19.63 -13.89
CA PRO A 12 -17.31 19.97 -12.96
C PRO A 12 -16.71 18.72 -12.32
N GLU A 13 -15.39 18.63 -12.32
CA GLU A 13 -14.63 17.51 -11.75
C GLU A 13 -13.68 18.05 -10.66
N ARG A 14 -13.59 17.32 -9.53
CA ARG A 14 -12.63 17.63 -8.48
C ARG A 14 -11.26 17.05 -8.86
N VAL A 15 -10.24 17.88 -8.77
CA VAL A 15 -8.85 17.53 -9.07
C VAL A 15 -7.95 17.92 -7.90
N ALA A 16 -6.93 17.09 -7.64
CA ALA A 16 -5.95 17.38 -6.61
C ALA A 16 -4.87 18.32 -7.15
N GLY A 17 -4.75 19.50 -6.54
CA GLY A 17 -3.73 20.49 -6.88
C GLY A 17 -2.60 20.55 -5.85
N VAL A 18 -1.36 20.70 -6.30
CA VAL A 18 -0.18 20.80 -5.44
C VAL A 18 0.76 21.90 -5.92
N GLY A 19 1.15 22.79 -5.00
CA GLY A 19 2.20 23.77 -5.27
C GLY A 19 3.58 23.13 -5.24
N ILE A 20 4.39 23.38 -6.27
CA ILE A 20 5.78 22.91 -6.38
C ILE A 20 6.67 24.04 -6.84
N THR A 21 7.92 24.03 -6.40
CA THR A 21 8.94 24.97 -6.92
C THR A 21 9.45 24.57 -8.29
N SER A 22 9.98 25.50 -9.08
CA SER A 22 10.53 25.26 -10.44
C SER A 22 11.65 24.21 -10.44
N GLY A 23 12.47 24.18 -9.40
CA GLY A 23 13.54 23.20 -9.20
C GLY A 23 13.05 21.78 -8.89
N TRP A 24 11.78 21.61 -8.53
CA TRP A 24 11.26 20.35 -8.03
C TRP A 24 11.35 19.21 -9.06
N THR A 25 11.01 19.47 -10.33
CA THR A 25 11.10 18.46 -11.41
C THR A 25 12.54 17.97 -11.61
N SER A 26 13.52 18.85 -11.45
CA SER A 26 14.94 18.51 -11.51
C SER A 26 15.36 17.64 -10.33
N VAL A 27 14.93 18.00 -9.11
CA VAL A 27 15.18 17.20 -7.89
C VAL A 27 14.58 15.81 -8.02
N MET A 28 13.38 15.69 -8.55
CA MET A 28 12.73 14.39 -8.78
C MET A 28 13.34 13.62 -9.96
N GLY A 29 14.10 14.28 -10.83
CA GLY A 29 14.66 13.65 -12.04
C GLY A 29 13.58 13.30 -13.06
N VAL A 30 12.50 14.07 -13.10
CA VAL A 30 11.34 13.85 -13.98
C VAL A 30 11.11 15.10 -14.80
N GLN A 31 10.95 14.93 -16.11
CA GLN A 31 10.60 16.00 -17.03
C GLN A 31 9.17 15.79 -17.56
N PRO A 32 8.45 16.87 -17.87
CA PRO A 32 7.18 16.76 -18.57
C PRO A 32 7.32 15.94 -19.85
N ALA A 33 6.33 15.08 -20.14
CA ALA A 33 6.29 14.31 -21.39
C ALA A 33 5.97 15.20 -22.59
N LEU A 34 5.21 16.28 -22.35
CA LEU A 34 4.91 17.33 -23.33
C LEU A 34 5.08 18.70 -22.69
N GLY A 35 5.56 19.67 -23.45
CA GLY A 35 5.76 21.03 -22.98
C GLY A 35 7.02 21.22 -22.15
N ARG A 36 6.94 22.01 -21.08
CA ARG A 36 8.07 22.39 -20.21
C ARG A 36 7.69 22.39 -18.73
N SER A 37 8.69 22.39 -17.88
CA SER A 37 8.55 22.67 -16.44
C SER A 37 8.31 24.16 -16.17
N PHE A 38 8.09 24.51 -14.92
CA PHE A 38 7.99 25.91 -14.50
C PHE A 38 9.33 26.64 -14.64
N ASP A 39 9.24 27.92 -14.98
CA ASP A 39 10.37 28.82 -14.99
C ASP A 39 10.50 29.50 -13.62
N PRO A 40 11.70 29.76 -13.09
CA PRO A 40 11.88 30.49 -11.84
C PRO A 40 11.18 31.85 -11.77
N SER A 41 10.99 32.51 -12.93
CA SER A 41 10.27 33.78 -13.00
C SER A 41 8.76 33.63 -12.75
N GLU A 42 8.21 32.43 -12.83
CA GLU A 42 6.81 32.10 -12.55
C GLU A 42 6.54 31.90 -11.05
N GLU A 43 7.58 31.87 -10.19
CA GLU A 43 7.50 31.78 -8.72
C GLU A 43 7.55 33.19 -8.10
N ARG A 44 6.45 33.94 -8.18
CA ARG A 44 6.38 35.27 -7.55
C ARG A 44 5.47 35.25 -6.36
N ALA A 45 5.98 35.60 -5.19
CA ALA A 45 5.19 35.72 -3.98
C ALA A 45 4.01 36.67 -4.18
N GLY A 46 2.81 36.25 -3.79
CA GLY A 46 1.58 37.05 -3.85
C GLY A 46 0.98 37.17 -5.26
N ILE A 47 1.51 36.51 -6.28
CA ILE A 47 0.94 36.52 -7.65
C ILE A 47 0.75 35.08 -8.10
N GLU A 48 -0.48 34.66 -8.33
CA GLU A 48 -0.74 33.42 -9.04
C GLU A 48 -0.20 33.56 -10.47
N SER A 49 0.79 32.74 -10.82
CA SER A 49 1.49 32.84 -12.11
C SER A 49 0.61 32.47 -13.33
N GLY A 50 -0.61 32.01 -13.08
CA GLY A 50 -1.58 31.63 -14.12
C GLY A 50 -1.10 30.48 -15.03
N VAL A 51 -0.08 29.71 -14.62
CA VAL A 51 0.40 28.53 -15.33
C VAL A 51 0.32 27.26 -14.49
N ILE A 52 0.09 26.12 -15.15
CA ILE A 52 0.01 24.81 -14.49
C ILE A 52 0.63 23.70 -15.33
N LEU A 53 1.04 22.63 -14.61
CA LEU A 53 1.28 21.32 -15.21
C LEU A 53 0.09 20.41 -14.94
N VAL A 54 -0.23 19.52 -15.85
CA VAL A 54 -1.33 18.55 -15.69
C VAL A 54 -0.79 17.11 -15.69
N SER A 55 -1.47 16.22 -14.97
CA SER A 55 -1.14 14.81 -14.99
C SER A 55 -1.50 14.16 -16.33
N HIS A 56 -0.78 13.11 -16.70
CA HIS A 56 -1.10 12.34 -17.91
C HIS A 56 -2.52 11.77 -17.84
N ARG A 57 -2.96 11.33 -16.66
CA ARG A 57 -4.31 10.83 -16.45
C ARG A 57 -5.36 11.87 -16.80
N LEU A 58 -5.23 13.08 -16.26
CA LEU A 58 -6.17 14.18 -16.51
C LEU A 58 -6.15 14.60 -17.97
N TRP A 59 -4.98 14.63 -18.60
CA TRP A 59 -4.82 14.92 -20.03
C TRP A 59 -5.52 13.89 -20.91
N GLU A 60 -5.42 12.59 -20.62
CA GLU A 60 -6.10 11.54 -21.38
C GLU A 60 -7.61 11.53 -21.11
N SER A 61 -8.02 11.50 -19.83
CA SER A 61 -9.42 11.29 -19.46
C SER A 61 -10.30 12.48 -19.79
N ARG A 62 -9.80 13.71 -19.60
CA ARG A 62 -10.60 14.93 -19.72
C ARG A 62 -10.37 15.66 -21.03
N PHE A 63 -9.15 15.62 -21.55
CA PHE A 63 -8.76 16.36 -22.75
C PHE A 63 -8.48 15.44 -23.97
N GLY A 64 -8.77 14.15 -23.85
CA GLY A 64 -8.69 13.17 -24.94
C GLY A 64 -7.27 12.95 -25.48
N GLY A 65 -6.23 13.23 -24.68
CA GLY A 65 -4.84 13.02 -25.08
C GLY A 65 -4.36 13.95 -26.21
N ARG A 66 -5.01 15.09 -26.41
CA ARG A 66 -4.69 16.01 -27.50
C ARG A 66 -3.49 16.90 -27.17
N PRO A 67 -2.49 17.00 -28.07
CA PRO A 67 -1.32 17.86 -27.85
C PRO A 67 -1.65 19.36 -27.84
N ASP A 68 -2.78 19.76 -28.42
CA ASP A 68 -3.24 21.16 -28.47
C ASP A 68 -3.67 21.72 -27.11
N LEU A 69 -3.67 20.91 -26.06
CA LEU A 69 -3.84 21.37 -24.67
C LEU A 69 -2.73 22.34 -24.23
N LEU A 70 -1.51 22.18 -24.75
CA LEU A 70 -0.41 23.08 -24.43
C LEU A 70 -0.72 24.51 -24.88
N GLY A 71 -0.55 25.46 -23.96
CA GLY A 71 -0.86 26.87 -24.20
C GLY A 71 -2.34 27.24 -24.04
N ARG A 72 -3.26 26.27 -23.96
CA ARG A 72 -4.68 26.54 -23.66
C ARG A 72 -4.86 26.91 -22.19
N SER A 73 -5.84 27.76 -21.94
CA SER A 73 -6.27 28.08 -20.58
C SER A 73 -7.40 27.15 -20.15
N ILE A 74 -7.29 26.60 -18.95
CA ILE A 74 -8.34 25.83 -18.30
C ILE A 74 -8.77 26.55 -17.02
N ARG A 75 -10.01 26.33 -16.62
CA ARG A 75 -10.60 26.98 -15.46
C ARG A 75 -10.54 26.04 -14.26
N LEU A 76 -9.81 26.45 -13.23
CA LEU A 76 -9.74 25.77 -11.93
C LEU A 76 -10.27 26.71 -10.87
N ASP A 77 -11.33 26.32 -10.19
CA ASP A 77 -12.11 27.19 -9.32
C ASP A 77 -12.50 28.49 -10.05
N ASP A 78 -12.13 29.63 -9.54
CA ASP A 78 -12.40 30.95 -10.17
C ASP A 78 -11.23 31.43 -11.05
N GLY A 79 -10.10 30.71 -11.05
CA GLY A 79 -8.89 31.09 -11.78
C GLY A 79 -8.83 30.51 -13.20
N SER A 80 -8.16 31.23 -14.10
CA SER A 80 -7.84 30.76 -15.45
C SER A 80 -6.35 30.47 -15.55
N TYR A 81 -5.98 29.20 -15.80
CA TYR A 81 -4.60 28.74 -15.79
C TYR A 81 -4.20 28.19 -17.15
N ARG A 82 -3.06 28.63 -17.66
CA ARG A 82 -2.50 28.14 -18.91
C ARG A 82 -1.69 26.87 -18.70
N VAL A 83 -2.01 25.81 -19.41
CA VAL A 83 -1.26 24.55 -19.36
C VAL A 83 0.09 24.72 -20.07
N VAL A 84 1.20 24.55 -19.34
CA VAL A 84 2.57 24.67 -19.88
C VAL A 84 3.26 23.32 -20.09
N GLY A 85 2.72 22.25 -19.47
CA GLY A 85 3.24 20.91 -19.69
C GLY A 85 2.32 19.81 -19.16
N VAL A 86 2.57 18.60 -19.64
CA VAL A 86 1.90 17.36 -19.24
C VAL A 86 2.94 16.44 -18.61
N MET A 87 2.71 15.99 -17.40
CA MET A 87 3.62 15.08 -16.68
C MET A 87 3.60 13.66 -17.28
N PRO A 88 4.67 12.86 -17.11
CA PRO A 88 4.73 11.52 -17.66
C PRO A 88 3.65 10.59 -17.13
N PRO A 89 3.30 9.49 -17.86
CA PRO A 89 2.39 8.47 -17.38
C PRO A 89 2.75 7.96 -15.98
N ARG A 90 1.74 7.78 -15.13
CA ARG A 90 1.86 7.29 -13.73
C ARG A 90 2.58 8.24 -12.77
N PHE A 91 3.01 9.42 -13.20
CA PHE A 91 3.59 10.39 -12.30
C PHE A 91 2.49 11.27 -11.70
N ARG A 92 2.27 11.18 -10.39
CA ARG A 92 1.26 11.91 -9.62
C ARG A 92 1.78 12.38 -8.25
N PHE A 93 3.10 12.33 -8.06
CA PHE A 93 3.72 12.72 -6.80
C PHE A 93 3.89 14.25 -6.70
N PRO A 94 3.77 14.83 -5.50
CA PRO A 94 3.28 14.24 -4.25
C PRO A 94 1.73 14.21 -4.20
N TYR A 95 1.18 13.45 -3.25
CA TYR A 95 -0.26 13.45 -2.89
C TYR A 95 -1.22 13.10 -4.03
N GLU A 96 -0.82 12.21 -4.94
CA GLU A 96 -1.65 11.79 -6.09
C GLU A 96 -2.19 12.97 -6.92
N ALA A 97 -1.36 14.01 -7.12
CA ALA A 97 -1.74 15.24 -7.77
C ALA A 97 -2.20 15.05 -9.22
N ASP A 98 -3.21 15.82 -9.61
CA ASP A 98 -3.70 15.92 -10.99
C ASP A 98 -3.19 17.18 -11.68
N VAL A 99 -2.98 18.23 -10.91
CA VAL A 99 -2.41 19.49 -11.38
C VAL A 99 -1.33 19.98 -10.44
N TRP A 100 -0.31 20.62 -10.98
CA TRP A 100 0.71 21.30 -10.21
C TRP A 100 0.74 22.77 -10.63
N PHE A 101 0.99 23.64 -9.65
CA PHE A 101 1.14 25.07 -9.85
C PHE A 101 2.42 25.58 -9.20
N PRO A 102 2.99 26.69 -9.69
CA PRO A 102 4.19 27.26 -9.09
C PRO A 102 3.94 27.68 -7.65
N LEU A 103 4.78 27.22 -6.74
CA LEU A 103 4.73 27.59 -5.32
C LEU A 103 5.73 28.71 -5.08
N ALA A 104 5.20 29.86 -4.65
CA ALA A 104 6.01 30.97 -4.18
C ALA A 104 5.76 31.17 -2.68
N PRO A 105 6.61 30.60 -1.80
CA PRO A 105 6.49 30.81 -0.36
C PRO A 105 6.60 32.30 -0.02
N ASP A 106 5.75 32.76 0.88
CA ASP A 106 5.87 34.12 1.40
C ASP A 106 7.04 34.20 2.40
N PRO A 107 8.08 34.98 2.13
CA PRO A 107 9.22 35.12 3.04
C PRO A 107 8.86 35.71 4.41
N SER A 108 7.70 36.39 4.51
CA SER A 108 7.22 36.98 5.78
C SER A 108 6.54 35.95 6.68
N ASP A 109 6.11 34.80 6.15
CA ASP A 109 5.47 33.70 6.89
C ASP A 109 6.50 32.71 7.42
N GLY A 110 7.39 33.16 8.30
CA GLY A 110 8.41 32.30 8.93
C GLY A 110 7.87 31.35 10.01
N GLY A 111 6.60 31.46 10.40
CA GLY A 111 5.98 30.63 11.44
C GLY A 111 5.20 29.44 10.92
N SER A 112 4.92 29.38 9.62
CA SER A 112 4.14 28.33 8.99
C SER A 112 5.04 27.15 8.58
N HIS A 113 5.04 26.09 9.38
CA HIS A 113 5.81 24.86 9.13
C HIS A 113 5.04 23.83 8.28
N VAL A 114 4.40 24.29 7.19
CA VAL A 114 3.53 23.44 6.34
C VAL A 114 4.18 22.98 5.04
N LEU A 115 5.43 23.38 4.78
CA LEU A 115 6.12 23.05 3.55
C LEU A 115 6.88 21.71 3.68
N ALA A 116 6.70 20.82 2.71
CA ALA A 116 7.55 19.66 2.55
C ALA A 116 8.72 19.98 1.63
N VAL A 117 9.95 19.75 2.11
CA VAL A 117 11.18 20.02 1.33
C VAL A 117 11.73 18.68 0.83
N PHE A 118 12.01 18.60 -0.46
CA PHE A 118 12.63 17.45 -1.10
C PHE A 118 14.02 17.81 -1.60
N GLY A 119 15.01 16.99 -1.26
CA GLY A 119 16.39 17.17 -1.68
C GLY A 119 16.96 15.90 -2.29
N ARG A 120 17.92 16.06 -3.20
CA ARG A 120 18.70 14.96 -3.74
C ARG A 120 20.10 14.98 -3.14
N ILE A 121 20.45 13.87 -2.49
CA ILE A 121 21.78 13.72 -1.90
C ILE A 121 22.82 13.66 -3.02
N ALA A 122 23.91 14.42 -2.88
CA ALA A 122 25.00 14.45 -3.85
C ALA A 122 25.71 13.09 -3.92
N PRO A 123 26.23 12.71 -5.11
CA PRO A 123 27.06 11.51 -5.23
C PRO A 123 28.23 11.53 -4.27
N GLY A 124 28.41 10.46 -3.50
CA GLY A 124 29.48 10.33 -2.50
C GLY A 124 29.15 10.84 -1.10
N SER A 125 28.00 11.49 -0.89
CA SER A 125 27.50 11.86 0.43
C SER A 125 26.55 10.79 0.96
N ASP A 126 26.49 10.65 2.28
CA ASP A 126 25.57 9.75 2.97
C ASP A 126 24.50 10.51 3.78
N LEU A 127 23.45 9.79 4.18
CA LEU A 127 22.37 10.37 4.97
C LEU A 127 22.83 10.90 6.33
N GLY A 128 23.86 10.27 6.92
CA GLY A 128 24.43 10.71 8.20
C GLY A 128 25.15 12.07 8.08
N GLN A 129 25.78 12.34 6.94
CA GLN A 129 26.35 13.67 6.67
C GLN A 129 25.24 14.71 6.53
N VAL A 130 24.18 14.40 5.79
CA VAL A 130 23.01 15.28 5.64
C VAL A 130 22.37 15.59 6.98
N HIS A 131 22.22 14.61 7.86
CA HIS A 131 21.67 14.84 9.21
C HIS A 131 22.52 15.79 10.04
N ARG A 132 23.84 15.66 10.03
CA ARG A 132 24.74 16.59 10.75
C ARG A 132 24.62 18.03 10.24
N GLU A 133 24.57 18.22 8.93
CA GLU A 133 24.40 19.55 8.34
C GLU A 133 23.02 20.15 8.68
N LEU A 134 21.96 19.34 8.66
CA LEU A 134 20.62 19.77 9.03
C LEU A 134 20.53 20.13 10.52
N GLU A 135 21.22 19.42 11.41
CA GLU A 135 21.28 19.73 12.83
C GLU A 135 21.97 21.10 13.08
N ILE A 136 23.07 21.37 12.37
CA ILE A 136 23.74 22.67 12.41
C ILE A 136 22.82 23.77 11.90
N LEU A 137 22.14 23.53 10.77
CA LEU A 137 21.17 24.48 10.21
C LEU A 137 19.99 24.74 11.16
N ALA A 138 19.44 23.69 11.76
CA ALA A 138 18.35 23.81 12.73
C ALA A 138 18.75 24.66 13.94
N SER A 139 19.95 24.40 14.48
CA SER A 139 20.50 25.17 15.61
C SER A 139 20.69 26.64 15.28
N ARG A 140 21.16 26.93 14.07
CA ARG A 140 21.30 28.30 13.56
C ARG A 140 19.95 29.01 13.40
N LEU A 141 18.94 28.33 12.78
CA LEU A 141 17.59 28.89 12.61
C LEU A 141 16.92 29.15 13.97
N GLN A 142 17.10 28.28 14.96
CA GLN A 142 16.62 28.51 16.31
C GLN A 142 17.26 29.74 16.97
N ALA A 143 18.55 29.99 16.72
CA ALA A 143 19.27 31.14 17.27
C ALA A 143 18.88 32.45 16.56
N GLU A 144 18.67 32.43 15.24
CA GLU A 144 18.31 33.60 14.43
C GLU A 144 16.82 33.98 14.58
N HIS A 145 15.93 32.98 14.76
CA HIS A 145 14.48 33.16 14.83
C HIS A 145 13.87 32.37 16.00
N PRO A 146 14.18 32.70 17.25
CA PRO A 146 13.73 31.90 18.41
C PRO A 146 12.22 31.91 18.61
N GLU A 147 11.50 32.97 18.18
CA GLU A 147 10.06 33.09 18.30
C GLU A 147 9.28 32.10 17.41
N THR A 148 9.88 31.67 16.29
CA THR A 148 9.21 30.78 15.31
C THR A 148 9.80 29.39 15.25
N ASN A 149 11.08 29.23 15.60
CA ASN A 149 11.79 27.97 15.41
C ASN A 149 12.25 27.29 16.72
N ALA A 150 11.88 27.85 17.90
CA ALA A 150 12.26 27.22 19.17
C ALA A 150 11.67 25.81 19.30
N GLY A 151 12.54 24.82 19.53
CA GLY A 151 12.14 23.43 19.69
C GLY A 151 11.92 22.65 18.38
N PHE A 152 12.04 23.29 17.22
CA PHE A 152 11.96 22.61 15.93
C PHE A 152 13.32 22.08 15.48
N GLY A 153 13.38 20.83 15.05
CA GLY A 153 14.55 20.21 14.42
C GLY A 153 14.29 19.90 12.95
N LEU A 154 15.37 19.72 12.19
CA LEU A 154 15.30 19.28 10.80
C LEU A 154 15.75 17.82 10.70
N LEU A 155 14.94 16.97 10.09
CA LEU A 155 15.23 15.55 9.90
C LEU A 155 15.04 15.17 8.44
N ALA A 156 16.08 14.61 7.82
CA ALA A 156 15.97 14.04 6.49
C ALA A 156 15.57 12.56 6.59
N VAL A 157 14.53 12.19 5.87
CA VAL A 157 14.08 10.80 5.75
C VAL A 157 14.07 10.43 4.28
N PRO A 158 14.60 9.24 3.89
CA PRO A 158 14.49 8.78 2.52
C PRO A 158 13.02 8.76 2.07
N VAL A 159 12.72 9.34 0.91
CA VAL A 159 11.33 9.46 0.40
C VAL A 159 10.63 8.10 0.38
N ARG A 160 11.34 7.03 -0.01
CA ARG A 160 10.78 5.68 0.01
C ARG A 160 10.38 5.22 1.42
N GLU A 161 11.14 5.61 2.42
CA GLU A 161 10.86 5.27 3.82
C GLU A 161 9.68 6.08 4.36
N SER A 162 9.63 7.38 4.07
CA SER A 162 8.52 8.24 4.49
C SER A 162 7.17 7.78 3.92
N LEU A 163 7.14 7.28 2.67
CA LEU A 163 5.93 6.75 2.03
C LEU A 163 5.43 5.43 2.64
N VAL A 164 6.28 4.70 3.35
CA VAL A 164 5.94 3.36 3.88
C VAL A 164 5.88 3.36 5.41
N GLN A 165 6.39 4.39 6.07
CA GLN A 165 6.59 4.42 7.51
C GLN A 165 5.29 4.25 8.30
N GLU A 166 4.21 4.90 7.86
CA GLU A 166 2.89 4.80 8.52
C GLU A 166 2.30 3.40 8.40
N ASP A 167 2.51 2.72 7.26
CA ASP A 167 1.92 1.41 6.97
C ASP A 167 2.82 0.23 7.33
N ARG A 168 4.09 0.48 7.71
CA ARG A 168 5.09 -0.57 7.94
C ARG A 168 4.62 -1.62 8.95
N GLY A 169 4.00 -1.18 10.05
CA GLY A 169 3.47 -2.06 11.08
C GLY A 169 2.37 -2.98 10.53
N LEU A 170 1.45 -2.42 9.78
CA LEU A 170 0.36 -3.15 9.14
C LEU A 170 0.88 -4.14 8.10
N ILE A 171 1.79 -3.71 7.24
CA ILE A 171 2.41 -4.57 6.21
C ILE A 171 3.13 -5.76 6.85
N LEU A 172 3.94 -5.54 7.89
CA LEU A 172 4.64 -6.60 8.60
C LEU A 172 3.66 -7.57 9.30
N ALA A 173 2.58 -7.06 9.88
CA ALA A 173 1.54 -7.89 10.48
C ALA A 173 0.84 -8.77 9.44
N LEU A 174 0.51 -8.22 8.26
CA LEU A 174 -0.07 -8.96 7.14
C LEU A 174 0.88 -10.04 6.60
N ILE A 175 2.15 -9.69 6.38
CA ILE A 175 3.16 -10.66 5.94
C ILE A 175 3.30 -11.78 6.98
N GLY A 176 3.33 -11.45 8.27
CA GLY A 176 3.36 -12.41 9.36
C GLY A 176 2.16 -13.35 9.34
N ALA A 177 0.94 -12.81 9.21
CA ALA A 177 -0.28 -13.60 9.14
C ALA A 177 -0.29 -14.55 7.93
N VAL A 178 0.12 -14.08 6.75
CA VAL A 178 0.23 -14.91 5.54
C VAL A 178 1.29 -16.00 5.71
N ALA A 179 2.44 -15.68 6.32
CA ALA A 179 3.48 -16.67 6.61
C ALA A 179 2.98 -17.77 7.56
N PHE A 180 2.25 -17.39 8.62
CA PHE A 180 1.62 -18.35 9.53
C PHE A 180 0.57 -19.23 8.84
N LEU A 181 -0.27 -18.65 7.96
CA LEU A 181 -1.24 -19.43 7.17
C LEU A 181 -0.54 -20.41 6.24
N LEU A 182 0.56 -19.99 5.61
CA LEU A 182 1.36 -20.85 4.73
C LEU A 182 1.98 -22.00 5.52
N LEU A 183 2.55 -21.75 6.71
CA LEU A 183 3.07 -22.78 7.60
C LEU A 183 1.99 -23.76 8.03
N LEU A 184 0.81 -23.28 8.43
CA LEU A 184 -0.33 -24.10 8.80
C LEU A 184 -0.76 -25.03 7.66
N THR A 185 -0.88 -24.47 6.46
CA THR A 185 -1.23 -25.23 5.25
C THR A 185 -0.15 -26.25 4.91
N GLY A 186 1.12 -25.86 5.04
CA GLY A 186 2.27 -26.74 4.82
C GLY A 186 2.29 -27.93 5.78
N VAL A 187 2.04 -27.70 7.06
CA VAL A 187 1.91 -28.79 8.07
C VAL A 187 0.76 -29.72 7.71
N ASN A 188 -0.38 -29.20 7.26
CA ASN A 188 -1.52 -30.03 6.83
C ASN A 188 -1.16 -30.90 5.62
N VAL A 189 -0.51 -30.32 4.62
CA VAL A 189 -0.06 -31.08 3.43
C VAL A 189 0.96 -32.13 3.82
N ALA A 190 1.94 -31.79 4.69
CA ALA A 190 2.93 -32.75 5.19
C ALA A 190 2.25 -33.93 5.91
N ASN A 191 1.23 -33.69 6.73
CA ASN A 191 0.45 -34.75 7.40
C ASN A 191 -0.21 -35.69 6.38
N VAL A 192 -0.86 -35.14 5.34
CA VAL A 192 -1.48 -35.93 4.28
C VAL A 192 -0.45 -36.74 3.50
N LEU A 193 0.69 -36.14 3.17
CA LEU A 193 1.77 -36.82 2.44
C LEU A 193 2.37 -37.96 3.26
N VAL A 194 2.59 -37.75 4.56
CA VAL A 194 3.10 -38.81 5.46
C VAL A 194 2.05 -39.94 5.58
N ALA A 195 0.77 -39.61 5.67
CA ALA A 195 -0.31 -40.62 5.71
C ALA A 195 -0.37 -41.45 4.41
N ARG A 196 -0.25 -40.79 3.24
CA ARG A 196 -0.21 -41.46 1.94
C ARG A 196 1.04 -42.36 1.78
N PHE A 197 2.23 -41.88 2.22
CA PHE A 197 3.46 -42.66 2.22
C PHE A 197 3.28 -43.97 3.02
N LEU A 198 2.68 -43.87 4.19
CA LEU A 198 2.46 -45.03 5.06
C LEU A 198 1.41 -46.00 4.53
N ALA A 199 0.38 -45.49 3.84
CA ALA A 199 -0.59 -46.36 3.14
C ALA A 199 0.05 -47.17 2.01
N ARG A 200 1.05 -46.60 1.32
CA ARG A 200 1.81 -47.27 0.24
C ARG A 200 3.07 -47.98 0.70
N SER A 201 3.32 -48.10 2.01
CA SER A 201 4.55 -48.69 2.56
C SER A 201 4.82 -50.14 2.10
N GLN A 202 3.78 -50.96 1.89
CA GLN A 202 3.91 -52.31 1.34
C GLN A 202 4.35 -52.31 -0.12
N GLU A 203 3.77 -51.45 -0.97
CA GLU A 203 4.19 -51.29 -2.37
C GLU A 203 5.64 -50.82 -2.48
N ILE A 204 6.03 -49.90 -1.60
CA ILE A 204 7.36 -49.34 -1.47
C ILE A 204 8.35 -50.46 -1.04
N GLY A 205 7.95 -51.31 -0.07
CA GLY A 205 8.72 -52.44 0.41
C GLY A 205 8.97 -53.47 -0.71
N ILE A 206 7.93 -53.82 -1.46
CA ILE A 206 8.03 -54.73 -2.61
C ILE A 206 8.94 -54.15 -3.70
N SER A 207 8.77 -52.88 -4.03
CA SER A 207 9.60 -52.20 -5.02
C SER A 207 11.07 -52.11 -4.61
N ALA A 208 11.35 -51.91 -3.32
CA ALA A 208 12.70 -51.91 -2.75
C ALA A 208 13.32 -53.31 -2.81
N ALA A 209 12.53 -54.38 -2.55
CA ALA A 209 12.99 -55.78 -2.67
C ALA A 209 13.31 -56.15 -4.13
N LEU A 210 12.63 -55.51 -5.09
CA LEU A 210 12.90 -55.64 -6.54
C LEU A 210 14.02 -54.74 -7.05
N GLY A 211 14.74 -54.03 -6.14
CA GLY A 211 15.92 -53.23 -6.48
C GLY A 211 15.67 -51.75 -6.79
N ALA A 212 14.50 -51.23 -6.51
CA ALA A 212 14.25 -49.80 -6.68
C ALA A 212 15.07 -48.95 -5.67
N SER A 213 15.87 -48.01 -6.17
CA SER A 213 16.71 -47.17 -5.33
C SER A 213 15.83 -46.15 -4.52
N ARG A 214 16.25 -45.84 -3.28
CA ARG A 214 15.59 -44.83 -2.42
C ARG A 214 15.49 -43.48 -3.10
N SER A 215 16.45 -43.11 -3.92
CA SER A 215 16.43 -41.83 -4.66
C SER A 215 15.31 -41.78 -5.71
N ARG A 216 14.98 -42.89 -6.36
CA ARG A 216 13.90 -42.99 -7.35
C ARG A 216 12.53 -42.73 -6.67
N GLN A 217 12.34 -43.35 -5.51
CA GLN A 217 11.09 -43.15 -4.70
C GLN A 217 10.99 -41.74 -4.19
N ALA A 218 12.06 -41.15 -3.63
CA ALA A 218 12.10 -39.78 -3.18
C ALA A 218 11.76 -38.80 -4.32
N ARG A 219 12.35 -39.00 -5.52
CA ARG A 219 12.05 -38.17 -6.69
C ARG A 219 10.60 -38.27 -7.12
N GLN A 220 10.00 -39.45 -7.09
CA GLN A 220 8.57 -39.61 -7.40
C GLN A 220 7.69 -38.82 -6.43
N PHE A 221 7.95 -38.86 -5.11
CA PHE A 221 7.21 -38.09 -4.11
C PHE A 221 7.34 -36.59 -4.30
N VAL A 222 8.55 -36.11 -4.55
CA VAL A 222 8.79 -34.68 -4.79
C VAL A 222 8.06 -34.25 -6.06
N THR A 223 8.07 -35.05 -7.14
CA THR A 223 7.33 -34.68 -8.36
C THR A 223 5.83 -34.69 -8.18
N GLU A 224 5.24 -35.69 -7.50
CA GLU A 224 3.80 -35.70 -7.16
C GLU A 224 3.40 -34.49 -6.35
N THR A 225 4.19 -34.15 -5.32
CA THR A 225 3.97 -32.98 -4.46
C THR A 225 4.08 -31.68 -5.25
N MET A 226 5.08 -31.57 -6.12
CA MET A 226 5.32 -30.39 -6.94
C MET A 226 4.17 -30.13 -7.91
N VAL A 227 3.64 -31.17 -8.56
CA VAL A 227 2.46 -31.05 -9.43
C VAL A 227 1.26 -30.51 -8.64
N LEU A 228 1.02 -31.02 -7.43
CA LEU A 228 -0.09 -30.53 -6.58
C LEU A 228 0.08 -29.07 -6.19
N PHE A 229 1.30 -28.65 -5.82
CA PHE A 229 1.55 -27.24 -5.45
C PHE A 229 1.46 -26.30 -6.66
N ILE A 230 1.92 -26.73 -7.84
CA ILE A 230 1.80 -25.92 -9.07
C ILE A 230 0.32 -25.78 -9.47
N LEU A 231 -0.46 -26.86 -9.44
CA LEU A 231 -1.90 -26.80 -9.75
C LEU A 231 -2.64 -25.95 -8.71
N GLY A 232 -2.33 -26.10 -7.42
CA GLY A 232 -2.88 -25.26 -6.35
C GLY A 232 -2.50 -23.80 -6.52
N GLY A 233 -1.25 -23.51 -6.86
CA GLY A 233 -0.77 -22.15 -7.13
C GLY A 233 -1.42 -21.53 -8.36
N ALA A 234 -1.64 -22.29 -9.42
CA ALA A 234 -2.37 -21.81 -10.60
C ALA A 234 -3.83 -21.50 -10.26
N ALA A 235 -4.50 -22.38 -9.52
CA ALA A 235 -5.88 -22.14 -9.05
C ALA A 235 -5.96 -20.90 -8.12
N ALA A 236 -5.00 -20.75 -7.21
CA ALA A 236 -4.93 -19.58 -6.32
C ALA A 236 -4.70 -18.28 -7.11
N TYR A 237 -3.85 -18.31 -8.12
CA TYR A 237 -3.63 -17.16 -8.99
C TYR A 237 -4.90 -16.77 -9.76
N LEU A 238 -5.60 -17.73 -10.36
CA LEU A 238 -6.86 -17.50 -11.06
C LEU A 238 -7.92 -16.94 -10.10
N PHE A 239 -7.99 -17.47 -8.88
CA PHE A 239 -8.89 -16.94 -7.85
C PHE A 239 -8.52 -15.51 -7.44
N THR A 240 -7.24 -15.19 -7.37
CA THR A 240 -6.77 -13.82 -7.05
C THR A 240 -7.16 -12.83 -8.15
N VAL A 241 -7.03 -13.20 -9.43
CA VAL A 241 -7.49 -12.37 -10.55
C VAL A 241 -8.98 -12.12 -10.46
N TRP A 242 -9.76 -13.19 -10.30
CA TRP A 242 -11.21 -13.10 -10.18
C TRP A 242 -11.66 -12.26 -8.96
N MET A 243 -11.01 -12.46 -7.81
CA MET A 243 -11.32 -11.71 -6.58
C MET A 243 -10.95 -10.22 -6.70
N ALA A 244 -9.85 -9.89 -7.38
CA ALA A 244 -9.46 -8.51 -7.60
C ALA A 244 -10.52 -7.75 -8.43
N ASP A 245 -11.03 -8.38 -9.49
CA ASP A 245 -12.11 -7.82 -10.31
C ASP A 245 -13.41 -7.70 -9.50
N PHE A 246 -13.76 -8.74 -8.73
CA PHE A 246 -14.96 -8.76 -7.88
C PHE A 246 -14.93 -7.65 -6.83
N LEU A 247 -13.82 -7.50 -6.09
CA LEU A 247 -13.66 -6.44 -5.10
C LEU A 247 -13.73 -5.06 -5.73
N GLY A 248 -13.22 -4.92 -6.95
CA GLY A 248 -13.30 -3.66 -7.72
C GLY A 248 -14.74 -3.17 -7.94
N VAL A 249 -15.72 -4.04 -7.99
CA VAL A 249 -17.15 -3.68 -8.15
C VAL A 249 -17.73 -3.08 -6.86
N PHE A 250 -17.26 -3.51 -5.69
CA PHE A 250 -17.79 -3.08 -4.39
C PHE A 250 -17.09 -1.84 -3.81
N ILE A 251 -15.97 -1.41 -4.39
CA ILE A 251 -15.29 -0.20 -3.94
C ILE A 251 -16.00 0.99 -4.57
N PRO A 252 -16.59 1.91 -3.77
CA PRO A 252 -17.20 3.13 -4.28
C PRO A 252 -16.19 3.94 -5.08
N GLU A 253 -16.65 4.60 -6.14
CA GLU A 253 -15.79 5.39 -7.04
C GLU A 253 -14.99 6.46 -6.28
N VAL A 254 -15.57 7.07 -5.26
CA VAL A 254 -14.91 8.05 -4.37
C VAL A 254 -13.71 7.42 -3.63
N LEU A 255 -13.89 6.22 -3.10
CA LEU A 255 -12.81 5.50 -2.40
C LEU A 255 -11.73 4.99 -3.36
N ARG A 256 -12.12 4.67 -4.60
CA ARG A 256 -11.21 4.25 -5.67
C ARG A 256 -10.29 5.39 -6.13
N GLN A 257 -10.74 6.62 -6.02
CA GLN A 257 -9.95 7.82 -6.33
C GLN A 257 -8.98 8.19 -5.20
N GLU A 258 -9.36 7.95 -3.94
CA GLU A 258 -8.54 8.27 -2.78
C GLU A 258 -7.52 7.17 -2.43
N LEU A 259 -7.87 5.90 -2.68
CA LEU A 259 -6.94 4.80 -2.43
C LEU A 259 -6.17 4.46 -3.71
N PRO A 260 -4.84 4.28 -3.64
CA PRO A 260 -4.01 3.86 -4.78
C PRO A 260 -4.32 2.42 -5.24
N LEU A 261 -5.49 1.88 -4.86
CA LEU A 261 -5.99 0.55 -5.22
C LEU A 261 -6.47 0.46 -6.68
N GLY A 262 -6.49 1.56 -7.43
CA GLY A 262 -7.03 1.64 -8.78
C GLY A 262 -6.38 0.73 -9.83
N ASN A 263 -5.29 0.03 -9.49
CA ASN A 263 -4.60 -0.90 -10.37
C ASN A 263 -3.97 -2.07 -9.61
N VAL A 264 -4.67 -2.70 -8.67
CA VAL A 264 -4.27 -4.03 -8.18
C VAL A 264 -4.53 -5.04 -9.29
N GLN A 265 -3.78 -4.92 -10.37
CA GLN A 265 -3.79 -5.94 -11.41
C GLN A 265 -2.87 -7.07 -10.96
N ALA A 266 -3.39 -8.29 -10.98
CA ALA A 266 -2.60 -9.49 -10.84
C ALA A 266 -1.68 -9.66 -12.07
N GLY A 267 -0.69 -8.77 -12.16
CA GLY A 267 0.24 -8.69 -13.30
C GLY A 267 1.23 -9.86 -13.32
N PRO A 268 2.07 -9.95 -14.37
CA PRO A 268 3.01 -11.06 -14.56
C PRO A 268 4.02 -11.23 -13.40
N ARG A 269 4.31 -10.16 -12.67
CA ARG A 269 5.17 -10.22 -11.46
C ARG A 269 4.51 -11.01 -10.32
N VAL A 270 3.19 -10.83 -10.12
CA VAL A 270 2.42 -11.58 -9.12
C VAL A 270 2.31 -13.04 -9.52
N ALA A 271 2.09 -13.33 -10.81
CA ALA A 271 2.07 -14.68 -11.34
C ALA A 271 3.42 -15.38 -11.13
N LEU A 272 4.53 -14.71 -11.44
CA LEU A 272 5.89 -15.26 -11.25
C LEU A 272 6.19 -15.51 -9.75
N PHE A 273 5.80 -14.60 -8.88
CA PHE A 273 5.94 -14.77 -7.43
C PHE A 273 5.12 -15.97 -6.93
N ALA A 274 3.85 -16.08 -7.31
CA ALA A 274 2.99 -17.20 -6.95
C ALA A 274 3.53 -18.53 -7.44
N PHE A 275 4.03 -18.59 -8.68
CA PHE A 275 4.70 -19.75 -9.24
C PHE A 275 5.97 -20.11 -8.47
N GLY A 276 6.85 -19.14 -8.21
CA GLY A 276 8.09 -19.35 -7.44
C GLY A 276 7.80 -19.85 -6.02
N LEU A 277 6.79 -19.27 -5.34
CA LEU A 277 6.37 -19.70 -4.02
C LEU A 277 5.80 -21.13 -4.05
N SER A 278 5.00 -21.47 -5.05
CA SER A 278 4.45 -22.84 -5.24
C SER A 278 5.56 -23.86 -5.44
N VAL A 279 6.56 -23.54 -6.27
CA VAL A 279 7.74 -24.40 -6.48
C VAL A 279 8.54 -24.56 -5.17
N ALA A 280 8.80 -23.47 -4.47
CA ALA A 280 9.55 -23.49 -3.20
C ALA A 280 8.82 -24.34 -2.13
N CYS A 281 7.52 -24.16 -1.98
CA CYS A 281 6.69 -24.96 -1.07
C CYS A 281 6.65 -26.44 -1.49
N GLY A 282 6.44 -26.72 -2.78
CA GLY A 282 6.43 -28.08 -3.30
C GLY A 282 7.76 -28.82 -3.05
N LEU A 283 8.88 -28.14 -3.26
CA LEU A 283 10.21 -28.68 -2.94
C LEU A 283 10.40 -28.88 -1.42
N ALA A 284 10.09 -27.87 -0.61
CA ALA A 284 10.30 -27.92 0.83
C ALA A 284 9.47 -29.05 1.49
N PHE A 285 8.17 -29.08 1.21
CA PHE A 285 7.27 -30.08 1.80
C PHE A 285 7.44 -31.46 1.15
N GLY A 286 7.71 -31.55 -0.14
CA GLY A 286 8.03 -32.80 -0.82
C GLY A 286 9.32 -33.39 -0.32
N ALA A 287 10.40 -32.62 -0.16
CA ALA A 287 11.65 -33.06 0.41
C ALA A 287 11.51 -33.50 1.88
N ALA A 288 10.78 -32.71 2.70
CA ALA A 288 10.51 -33.07 4.09
C ALA A 288 9.76 -34.42 4.21
N ALA A 289 8.75 -34.64 3.37
CA ALA A 289 8.02 -35.90 3.32
C ALA A 289 8.91 -37.07 2.83
N ALA A 290 9.74 -36.83 1.82
CA ALA A 290 10.67 -37.84 1.31
C ALA A 290 11.74 -38.22 2.34
N ILE A 291 12.30 -37.26 3.08
CA ILE A 291 13.29 -37.52 4.16
C ILE A 291 12.65 -38.31 5.29
N GLN A 292 11.44 -37.94 5.70
CA GLN A 292 10.71 -38.67 6.75
C GLN A 292 10.38 -40.09 6.31
N GLY A 293 9.96 -40.25 5.06
CA GLY A 293 9.68 -41.54 4.47
C GLY A 293 10.91 -42.46 4.32
N SER A 294 12.06 -41.88 3.94
CA SER A 294 13.32 -42.65 3.77
C SER A 294 13.96 -43.08 5.10
N ARG A 295 13.67 -42.37 6.20
CA ARG A 295 14.12 -42.73 7.56
C ARG A 295 13.25 -43.79 8.23
N ALA A 296 12.11 -44.13 7.65
CA ALA A 296 11.31 -45.23 8.15
C ALA A 296 12.04 -46.54 7.80
N ASP A 297 12.66 -47.16 8.82
CA ASP A 297 13.27 -48.50 8.65
C ASP A 297 12.21 -49.49 8.20
N LEU A 298 12.37 -50.01 6.98
CA LEU A 298 11.45 -50.99 6.37
C LEU A 298 11.59 -52.38 7.01
N VAL A 299 12.75 -52.67 7.60
CA VAL A 299 13.08 -53.96 8.23
C VAL A 299 12.13 -54.30 9.41
N PRO A 300 11.78 -53.37 10.33
CA PRO A 300 10.81 -53.67 11.39
C PRO A 300 9.36 -53.82 10.92
N LEU A 301 9.03 -53.30 9.71
CA LEU A 301 7.69 -53.47 9.13
C LEU A 301 7.42 -54.84 8.56
N LEU A 302 8.48 -55.60 8.24
CA LEU A 302 8.42 -56.96 7.74
C LEU A 302 8.48 -58.02 8.87
N GLN A 303 8.88 -57.61 10.09
CA GLN A 303 8.90 -58.48 11.27
C GLN A 303 7.66 -58.20 12.15
N GLU A 304 6.93 -59.25 12.53
CA GLU A 304 5.70 -59.14 13.31
C GLU A 304 5.81 -58.40 14.66
N GLY A 305 7.03 -58.30 15.24
CA GLY A 305 7.33 -57.58 16.48
C GLY A 305 7.61 -56.07 16.30
N GLY A 306 7.90 -55.59 15.08
CA GLY A 306 8.31 -54.17 14.83
C GLY A 306 7.15 -53.20 14.72
N ARG A 307 5.91 -53.67 14.57
CA ARG A 307 4.71 -52.83 14.43
C ARG A 307 4.48 -51.89 15.62
N ALA A 308 4.85 -52.27 16.83
CA ALA A 308 4.64 -51.49 18.04
C ALA A 308 5.61 -50.30 18.19
N LEU A 309 6.88 -50.46 17.80
CA LEU A 309 7.91 -49.38 17.90
C LEU A 309 7.76 -48.34 16.78
N ALA A 310 7.56 -48.82 15.55
CA ALA A 310 7.26 -47.92 14.40
C ALA A 310 5.97 -47.12 14.62
N GLY A 311 4.93 -47.71 15.26
CA GLY A 311 3.71 -47.07 15.62
C GLY A 311 3.85 -45.97 16.71
N ARG A 312 4.81 -46.10 17.63
CA ARG A 312 5.09 -45.08 18.66
C ARG A 312 5.78 -43.84 18.10
N GLN A 313 6.78 -44.01 17.25
CA GLN A 313 7.50 -42.87 16.63
C GLN A 313 6.60 -42.12 15.65
N ARG A 314 5.78 -42.82 14.86
CA ARG A 314 4.75 -42.25 14.01
C ARG A 314 3.76 -41.42 14.79
N ARG A 315 3.20 -41.94 15.88
CA ARG A 315 2.26 -41.22 16.75
C ARG A 315 2.89 -39.98 17.38
N ARG A 316 4.21 -39.99 17.67
CA ARG A 316 4.93 -38.85 18.22
C ARG A 316 5.04 -37.72 17.18
N VAL A 317 5.42 -38.02 15.95
CA VAL A 317 5.49 -37.03 14.85
C VAL A 317 4.13 -36.45 14.55
N GLN A 318 3.09 -37.29 14.42
CA GLN A 318 1.72 -36.80 14.21
C GLN A 318 1.23 -35.91 15.34
N ARG A 319 1.51 -36.27 16.62
CA ARG A 319 1.14 -35.42 17.76
C ARG A 319 1.85 -34.06 17.71
N VAL A 320 3.16 -34.05 17.44
CA VAL A 320 3.90 -32.78 17.31
C VAL A 320 3.32 -31.92 16.22
N LEU A 321 3.02 -32.47 15.04
CA LEU A 321 2.42 -31.75 13.92
C LEU A 321 1.03 -31.20 14.29
N VAL A 322 0.17 -32.02 14.92
CA VAL A 322 -1.16 -31.58 15.37
C VAL A 322 -1.07 -30.48 16.43
N VAL A 323 -0.16 -30.65 17.41
CA VAL A 323 0.04 -29.62 18.46
C VAL A 323 0.54 -28.31 17.82
N SER A 324 1.52 -28.38 16.91
CA SER A 324 2.02 -27.18 16.22
C SER A 324 0.91 -26.50 15.38
N GLN A 325 0.07 -27.27 14.72
CA GLN A 325 -1.07 -26.77 13.96
C GLN A 325 -2.09 -26.04 14.87
N ILE A 326 -2.46 -26.67 15.99
CA ILE A 326 -3.37 -26.05 16.95
C ILE A 326 -2.76 -24.78 17.55
N SER A 327 -1.46 -24.82 17.90
CA SER A 327 -0.76 -23.63 18.42
C SER A 327 -0.72 -22.49 17.44
N LEU A 328 -0.42 -22.76 16.16
CA LEU A 328 -0.43 -21.76 15.11
C LEU A 328 -1.83 -21.18 14.86
N ALA A 329 -2.86 -22.06 14.84
CA ALA A 329 -4.24 -21.63 14.68
C ALA A 329 -4.69 -20.73 15.86
N LEU A 330 -4.33 -21.09 17.09
CA LEU A 330 -4.63 -20.28 18.28
C LEU A 330 -3.91 -18.92 18.24
N MET A 331 -2.63 -18.89 17.83
CA MET A 331 -1.89 -17.63 17.67
C MET A 331 -2.57 -16.70 16.67
N LEU A 332 -3.00 -17.24 15.53
CA LEU A 332 -3.75 -16.45 14.52
C LEU A 332 -5.09 -15.96 15.06
N LEU A 333 -5.81 -16.82 15.79
CA LEU A 333 -7.10 -16.45 16.38
C LEU A 333 -6.94 -15.33 17.43
N VAL A 334 -5.94 -15.44 18.30
CA VAL A 334 -5.62 -14.38 19.29
C VAL A 334 -5.24 -13.09 18.57
N GLY A 335 -4.37 -13.15 17.56
CA GLY A 335 -4.00 -11.98 16.77
C GLY A 335 -5.21 -11.32 16.10
N ALA A 336 -6.07 -12.12 15.47
CA ALA A 336 -7.31 -11.63 14.86
C ALA A 336 -8.26 -11.01 15.91
N SER A 337 -8.39 -11.62 17.10
CA SER A 337 -9.23 -11.10 18.18
C SER A 337 -8.73 -9.74 18.69
N ILE A 338 -7.40 -9.56 18.78
CA ILE A 338 -6.79 -8.27 19.18
C ILE A 338 -7.10 -7.19 18.12
N LEU A 339 -6.95 -7.52 16.83
CA LEU A 339 -7.25 -6.59 15.74
C LEU A 339 -8.72 -6.19 15.73
N VAL A 340 -9.63 -7.17 15.82
CA VAL A 340 -11.08 -6.91 15.92
C VAL A 340 -11.41 -6.10 17.17
N GLY A 341 -10.82 -6.43 18.31
CA GLY A 341 -11.01 -5.69 19.56
C GLY A 341 -10.57 -4.24 19.46
N ASN A 342 -9.42 -3.97 18.82
CA ASN A 342 -8.94 -2.61 18.58
C ASN A 342 -9.85 -1.85 17.60
N PHE A 343 -10.31 -2.52 16.53
CA PHE A 343 -11.25 -1.93 15.58
C PHE A 343 -12.59 -1.54 16.25
N VAL A 344 -13.15 -2.44 17.05
CA VAL A 344 -14.38 -2.16 17.81
C VAL A 344 -14.16 -1.02 18.80
N ARG A 345 -13.01 -0.99 19.50
CA ARG A 345 -12.67 0.13 20.39
C ARG A 345 -12.59 1.46 19.67
N LEU A 346 -12.00 1.49 18.46
CA LEU A 346 -11.96 2.71 17.65
C LEU A 346 -13.37 3.16 17.23
N GLN A 347 -14.25 2.23 16.86
CA GLN A 347 -15.64 2.54 16.50
C GLN A 347 -16.50 2.97 17.70
N THR A 348 -16.20 2.47 18.90
CA THR A 348 -16.96 2.74 20.12
C THR A 348 -16.22 3.69 21.06
N ALA A 349 -15.14 4.34 20.58
CA ALA A 349 -14.41 5.31 21.37
C ALA A 349 -15.37 6.44 21.81
N ASP A 350 -15.35 6.75 23.08
CA ASP A 350 -16.06 7.91 23.58
C ASP A 350 -15.37 9.18 23.06
N LEU A 351 -16.02 9.80 22.10
CA LEU A 351 -15.52 11.03 21.45
C LEU A 351 -15.72 12.27 22.33
N GLY A 352 -16.29 12.12 23.55
CA GLY A 352 -16.61 13.24 24.42
C GLY A 352 -17.85 14.03 23.97
N PHE A 353 -18.53 13.57 22.91
CA PHE A 353 -19.79 14.14 22.41
C PHE A 353 -20.70 13.02 21.86
N ARG A 354 -21.99 13.32 21.70
CA ARG A 354 -22.95 12.38 21.10
C ARG A 354 -22.82 12.39 19.60
N ALA A 355 -22.22 11.34 19.02
CA ALA A 355 -22.06 11.19 17.58
C ALA A 355 -23.32 10.65 16.86
N GLU A 356 -24.32 10.19 17.63
CA GLU A 356 -25.55 9.64 17.06
C GLU A 356 -26.33 10.72 16.31
N ASN A 357 -26.64 10.45 15.03
CA ASN A 357 -27.31 11.40 14.13
C ASN A 357 -26.55 12.70 13.86
N LEU A 358 -25.25 12.76 14.16
CA LEU A 358 -24.40 13.87 13.77
C LEU A 358 -23.87 13.67 12.36
N VAL A 359 -24.12 14.66 11.50
CA VAL A 359 -23.64 14.67 10.11
C VAL A 359 -22.64 15.81 9.95
N THR A 360 -21.50 15.53 9.35
CA THR A 360 -20.50 16.56 9.03
C THR A 360 -20.61 16.95 7.57
N LEU A 361 -20.65 18.25 7.32
CA LEU A 361 -20.54 18.82 5.99
C LEU A 361 -19.17 19.49 5.84
N ARG A 362 -18.41 19.11 4.81
CA ARG A 362 -17.14 19.78 4.51
C ARG A 362 -17.37 20.80 3.40
N LEU A 363 -17.19 22.07 3.72
CA LEU A 363 -17.16 23.15 2.75
C LEU A 363 -15.71 23.46 2.42
N ASN A 364 -15.35 23.40 1.15
CA ASN A 364 -14.09 23.95 0.69
C ASN A 364 -14.36 25.38 0.19
N LEU A 365 -13.82 26.34 0.91
CA LEU A 365 -13.95 27.78 0.59
C LEU A 365 -12.74 28.24 -0.26
N ASP A 366 -12.32 27.44 -1.23
CA ASP A 366 -11.26 27.81 -2.15
C ASP A 366 -11.84 28.68 -3.28
N GLY A 367 -11.43 29.93 -3.32
CA GLY A 367 -11.83 30.89 -4.36
C GLY A 367 -11.64 32.32 -3.90
N SER A 368 -11.25 33.20 -4.81
CA SER A 368 -10.98 34.61 -4.54
C SER A 368 -12.15 35.38 -3.90
N ALA A 369 -13.38 34.87 -4.06
CA ALA A 369 -14.59 35.46 -3.45
C ALA A 369 -14.63 35.32 -1.92
N TYR A 370 -13.84 34.41 -1.32
CA TYR A 370 -13.87 34.09 0.11
C TYR A 370 -12.50 34.24 0.79
N GLU A 371 -11.51 34.85 0.13
CA GLU A 371 -10.16 35.08 0.69
C GLU A 371 -10.15 36.05 1.86
N SER A 372 -11.15 36.95 1.99
CA SER A 372 -11.21 37.79 3.16
C SER A 372 -11.86 37.03 4.33
N PRO A 373 -11.36 37.16 5.56
CA PRO A 373 -11.94 36.51 6.74
C PRO A 373 -13.46 36.89 6.93
N GLU A 374 -13.84 38.05 6.49
CA GLU A 374 -15.22 38.55 6.60
C GLU A 374 -16.16 37.86 5.59
N SER A 375 -15.73 37.62 4.35
CA SER A 375 -16.53 36.94 3.34
C SER A 375 -16.69 35.46 3.61
N GLY A 376 -15.63 34.79 4.09
CA GLY A 376 -15.68 33.40 4.52
C GLY A 376 -16.62 33.20 5.72
N ALA A 377 -16.55 34.07 6.73
CA ALA A 377 -17.45 34.04 7.88
C ALA A 377 -18.91 34.27 7.48
N GLY A 378 -19.17 35.19 6.55
CA GLY A 378 -20.50 35.42 6.01
C GLY A 378 -21.14 34.20 5.38
N LEU A 379 -20.37 33.48 4.54
CA LEU A 379 -20.85 32.23 3.91
C LEU A 379 -21.13 31.12 4.93
N ILE A 380 -20.28 30.97 5.94
CA ILE A 380 -20.50 29.96 7.00
C ILE A 380 -21.84 30.23 7.70
N VAL A 381 -22.13 31.48 8.05
CA VAL A 381 -23.40 31.88 8.68
C VAL A 381 -24.60 31.62 7.76
N ASP A 382 -24.47 31.90 6.48
CA ASP A 382 -25.54 31.66 5.51
C ASP A 382 -25.78 30.15 5.30
N VAL A 383 -24.72 29.33 5.18
CA VAL A 383 -24.83 27.86 5.11
C VAL A 383 -25.45 27.30 6.38
N GLN A 384 -25.01 27.71 7.55
CA GLN A 384 -25.63 27.31 8.82
C GLN A 384 -27.14 27.63 8.83
N ARG A 385 -27.53 28.82 8.37
CA ARG A 385 -28.93 29.22 8.30
C ARG A 385 -29.73 28.37 7.32
N GLU A 386 -29.20 28.09 6.14
CA GLU A 386 -29.89 27.28 5.13
C GLU A 386 -29.97 25.81 5.52
N VAL A 387 -28.88 25.25 6.05
CA VAL A 387 -28.87 23.86 6.56
C VAL A 387 -29.83 23.70 7.73
N GLY A 388 -29.91 24.69 8.64
CA GLY A 388 -30.86 24.68 9.74
C GLY A 388 -32.34 24.75 9.31
N ARG A 389 -32.63 25.13 8.07
CA ARG A 389 -33.97 25.10 7.48
C ARG A 389 -34.36 23.76 6.87
N VAL A 390 -33.40 22.86 6.69
CA VAL A 390 -33.66 21.53 6.10
C VAL A 390 -34.51 20.69 7.05
N PRO A 391 -35.68 20.19 6.60
CA PRO A 391 -36.51 19.33 7.45
C PRO A 391 -35.74 18.10 7.97
N GLY A 392 -35.71 17.97 9.30
CA GLY A 392 -34.97 16.86 9.96
C GLY A 392 -33.65 17.28 10.56
N VAL A 393 -33.14 18.48 10.32
CA VAL A 393 -32.01 19.09 11.03
C VAL A 393 -32.51 19.73 12.31
N LEU A 394 -31.94 19.36 13.45
CA LEU A 394 -32.31 19.87 14.76
C LEU A 394 -31.50 21.09 15.17
N ASP A 395 -30.20 21.04 14.86
CA ASP A 395 -29.25 22.11 15.23
C ASP A 395 -28.04 22.07 14.27
N VAL A 396 -27.37 23.20 14.09
CA VAL A 396 -26.21 23.38 13.22
C VAL A 396 -25.16 24.20 13.96
N GLY A 397 -23.96 23.69 14.11
CA GLY A 397 -22.85 24.34 14.79
C GLY A 397 -21.60 24.48 13.97
#